data_2c9a74ca73e5cb3dc0b3d18f9eac519f
#
_entry.id   2c9a74ca73e5cb3dc0b3d18f9eac519f
#
_cell.length_a   1.000
_cell.length_b   1.000
_cell.length_c   1.000
_cell.angle_alpha   90.00
_cell.angle_beta   90.00
_cell.angle_gamma   90.00
#
_symmetry.space_group_name_H-M   'P 1'
#
loop_
_entity.id
_entity.type
_entity.pdbx_description
1 polymer ?
#
loop_
_entity_poly.entity_id
_entity_poly.type
_entity_poly.pdbx_seq_one_letter_code
_entity_poly.pdbx_strand_id
1 'polypeptide(L)'
;MPLSIFALMFTCFVDVMGQGLAFPIFAALLMKPNGGFFEEVRSPSQGALLYGIAIGTFFLTWFFGSLYISRLSDSIGRRSGILICLFGAIAGYAIATASIISHNYTLLVLSRAITGFTAGAQPIAAAAMIDLAKNERESARNLGLVTVGMSFGLVIGPIIGGLFSDKDLLGNVASLQLPFVIGGLMCLAGLLLILFGFKDTKAETIPLDTNPFLLFKILADAFNRLSVRRVAIAYFPYMLCVLGLYVFVSANLSTRFGYGAIGSSIAMFLMGIGLAASSSILVEPLNVRFSKRMIMFSCMVLFCIFIAMFLLISSGPLALAIMLPVGILHGIGYPTVLTGFSESVGKDEQGWVMGFATSLFTIAAAIVSFFGGQLIASVGPQAPFFFAIACGGVGIIAVLTQWKDVPTLIKVMP
;
A
#
# COMPACT_ATOMS: atom_id res chain seq x y z
N MET A 1 15.30 -13.82 18.96
CA MET A 1 14.80 -13.98 17.58
C MET A 1 15.98 -14.30 16.67
N PRO A 2 15.96 -15.36 15.86
CA PRO A 2 17.04 -15.66 14.91
C PRO A 2 17.28 -14.48 13.95
N LEU A 3 18.53 -14.25 13.57
CA LEU A 3 18.91 -13.13 12.69
C LEU A 3 18.18 -13.18 11.34
N SER A 4 17.96 -14.39 10.80
CA SER A 4 17.20 -14.58 9.55
C SER A 4 15.74 -14.08 9.64
N ILE A 5 15.05 -14.38 10.74
CA ILE A 5 13.67 -13.90 10.97
C ILE A 5 13.64 -12.39 11.13
N PHE A 6 14.62 -11.82 11.86
CA PHE A 6 14.73 -10.36 11.98
C PHE A 6 14.99 -9.69 10.62
N ALA A 7 15.92 -10.24 9.82
CA ALA A 7 16.23 -9.71 8.49
C ALA A 7 15.01 -9.69 7.56
N LEU A 8 14.21 -10.76 7.56
CA LEU A 8 12.98 -10.85 6.76
C LEU A 8 11.89 -9.88 7.26
N MET A 9 11.70 -9.78 8.58
CA MET A 9 10.78 -8.80 9.17
C MET A 9 11.20 -7.36 8.84
N PHE A 10 12.50 -7.05 8.95
CA PHE A 10 13.04 -5.74 8.60
C PHE A 10 12.88 -5.43 7.11
N THR A 11 13.00 -6.43 6.24
CA THR A 11 12.72 -6.27 4.80
C THR A 11 11.27 -5.84 4.56
N CYS A 12 10.30 -6.48 5.21
CA CYS A 12 8.90 -6.10 5.11
C CYS A 12 8.65 -4.68 5.65
N PHE A 13 9.34 -4.31 6.71
CA PHE A 13 9.28 -2.96 7.27
C PHE A 13 9.77 -1.90 6.27
N VAL A 14 10.95 -2.06 5.66
CA VAL A 14 11.49 -1.04 4.73
C VAL A 14 10.69 -0.98 3.43
N ASP A 15 10.12 -2.08 2.96
CA ASP A 15 9.28 -2.16 1.76
C ASP A 15 8.01 -1.29 1.92
N VAL A 16 7.28 -1.45 3.03
CA VAL A 16 6.07 -0.66 3.32
C VAL A 16 6.38 0.77 3.74
N MET A 17 7.47 1.00 4.49
CA MET A 17 7.93 2.32 4.87
C MET A 17 8.12 3.24 3.66
N GLY A 18 8.67 2.70 2.57
CA GLY A 18 8.92 3.46 1.35
C GLY A 18 7.69 4.02 0.67
N GLN A 19 6.56 3.35 0.80
CA GLN A 19 5.28 3.85 0.30
C GLN A 19 4.80 5.04 1.15
N GLY A 20 4.85 4.89 2.47
CA GLY A 20 4.36 5.91 3.41
C GLY A 20 5.13 7.22 3.34
N LEU A 21 6.46 7.20 3.13
CA LEU A 21 7.27 8.41 3.07
C LEU A 21 7.06 9.23 1.79
N ALA A 22 6.69 8.60 0.68
CA ALA A 22 6.64 9.26 -0.62
C ALA A 22 5.45 10.23 -0.77
N PHE A 23 4.27 9.88 -0.26
CA PHE A 23 3.05 10.67 -0.44
C PHE A 23 3.15 12.11 0.12
N PRO A 24 3.56 12.33 1.39
CA PRO A 24 3.70 13.67 1.95
C PRO A 24 4.72 14.52 1.19
N ILE A 25 5.84 13.91 0.81
CA ILE A 25 6.93 14.61 0.12
C ILE A 25 6.49 15.02 -1.28
N PHE A 26 5.88 14.13 -2.05
CA PHE A 26 5.44 14.45 -3.41
C PHE A 26 4.28 15.44 -3.41
N ALA A 27 3.39 15.41 -2.40
CA ALA A 27 2.38 16.44 -2.23
C ALA A 27 3.03 17.81 -1.97
N ALA A 28 4.02 17.89 -1.07
CA ALA A 28 4.76 19.12 -0.81
C ALA A 28 5.56 19.62 -2.02
N LEU A 29 6.13 18.68 -2.81
CA LEU A 29 7.00 18.98 -3.94
C LEU A 29 6.24 19.43 -5.18
N LEU A 30 5.11 18.78 -5.49
CA LEU A 30 4.42 18.91 -6.78
C LEU A 30 3.12 19.72 -6.69
N MET A 31 2.43 19.73 -5.52
CA MET A 31 1.13 20.40 -5.37
C MET A 31 1.22 21.85 -4.96
N LYS A 32 2.34 22.29 -4.35
CA LYS A 32 2.54 23.70 -3.99
C LYS A 32 3.03 24.48 -5.21
N PRO A 33 2.40 25.63 -5.56
CA PRO A 33 2.81 26.46 -6.70
C PRO A 33 4.27 26.93 -6.64
N ASN A 34 4.77 27.16 -5.41
CA ASN A 34 6.14 27.61 -5.14
C ASN A 34 6.95 26.54 -4.39
N GLY A 35 6.71 25.25 -4.68
CA GLY A 35 7.36 24.13 -3.98
C GLY A 35 8.87 23.97 -4.22
N GLY A 36 9.44 24.83 -5.07
CA GLY A 36 10.89 24.87 -5.35
C GLY A 36 11.41 23.74 -6.23
N PHE A 37 10.54 22.86 -6.72
CA PHE A 37 10.93 21.76 -7.60
C PHE A 37 11.00 22.17 -9.07
N PHE A 38 10.15 23.10 -9.49
CA PHE A 38 10.17 23.65 -10.84
C PHE A 38 10.61 25.10 -10.80
N GLU A 39 11.39 25.52 -11.78
CA GLU A 39 11.82 26.92 -11.93
C GLU A 39 10.64 27.84 -12.25
N GLU A 40 9.67 27.32 -13.01
CA GLU A 40 8.46 28.07 -13.37
C GLU A 40 7.31 27.73 -12.41
N VAL A 41 6.52 28.77 -12.05
CA VAL A 41 5.29 28.59 -11.25
C VAL A 41 4.28 27.81 -12.08
N ARG A 42 3.91 26.64 -11.61
CA ARG A 42 2.92 25.77 -12.28
C ARG A 42 1.53 25.99 -11.71
N SER A 43 0.51 25.79 -12.55
CA SER A 43 -0.86 25.79 -12.07
C SER A 43 -1.12 24.60 -11.14
N PRO A 44 -2.01 24.74 -10.14
CA PRO A 44 -2.38 23.63 -9.24
C PRO A 44 -2.87 22.38 -10.00
N SER A 45 -3.51 22.57 -11.17
CA SER A 45 -3.95 21.49 -12.04
C SER A 45 -2.80 20.71 -12.65
N GLN A 46 -1.73 21.39 -13.10
CA GLN A 46 -0.53 20.72 -13.60
C GLN A 46 0.18 19.95 -12.49
N GLY A 47 0.29 20.55 -11.29
CA GLY A 47 0.86 19.86 -10.13
C GLY A 47 0.12 18.57 -9.79
N ALA A 48 -1.22 18.59 -9.85
CA ALA A 48 -2.05 17.42 -9.59
C ALA A 48 -1.85 16.29 -10.61
N LEU A 49 -1.72 16.62 -11.89
CA LEU A 49 -1.42 15.66 -12.95
C LEU A 49 -0.07 14.99 -12.70
N LEU A 50 0.96 15.79 -12.42
CA LEU A 50 2.30 15.29 -12.17
C LEU A 50 2.36 14.42 -10.91
N TYR A 51 1.64 14.82 -9.84
CA TYR A 51 1.49 14.00 -8.65
C TYR A 51 0.83 12.65 -8.96
N GLY A 52 -0.30 12.67 -9.67
CA GLY A 52 -1.01 11.45 -10.08
C GLY A 52 -0.15 10.52 -10.93
N ILE A 53 0.64 11.07 -11.88
CA ILE A 53 1.57 10.29 -12.72
C ILE A 53 2.68 9.67 -11.85
N ALA A 54 3.30 10.42 -10.97
CA ALA A 54 4.39 9.92 -10.13
C ALA A 54 3.93 8.77 -9.20
N ILE A 55 2.76 8.92 -8.57
CA ILE A 55 2.19 7.88 -7.71
C ILE A 55 1.64 6.71 -8.53
N GLY A 56 0.93 7.00 -9.63
CA GLY A 56 0.35 5.98 -10.50
C GLY A 56 1.40 5.09 -11.14
N THR A 57 2.54 5.65 -11.56
CA THR A 57 3.67 4.89 -12.12
C THR A 57 4.21 3.86 -11.13
N PHE A 58 4.34 4.22 -9.84
CA PHE A 58 4.76 3.26 -8.81
C PHE A 58 3.80 2.07 -8.71
N PHE A 59 2.50 2.31 -8.60
CA PHE A 59 1.52 1.22 -8.47
C PHE A 59 1.38 0.39 -9.75
N LEU A 60 1.46 1.04 -10.92
CA LEU A 60 1.43 0.33 -12.19
C LEU A 60 2.64 -0.59 -12.36
N THR A 61 3.81 -0.12 -12.03
CA THR A 61 5.03 -0.95 -12.12
C THR A 61 5.07 -2.00 -11.01
N TRP A 62 4.51 -1.74 -9.83
CA TRP A 62 4.34 -2.73 -8.77
C TRP A 62 3.43 -3.87 -9.20
N PHE A 63 2.35 -3.58 -9.92
CA PHE A 63 1.47 -4.60 -10.48
C PHE A 63 2.24 -5.63 -11.31
N PHE A 64 3.12 -5.17 -12.20
CA PHE A 64 3.97 -6.08 -12.98
C PHE A 64 5.08 -6.70 -12.14
N GLY A 65 5.79 -5.89 -11.36
CA GLY A 65 6.96 -6.30 -10.60
C GLY A 65 6.66 -7.38 -9.57
N SER A 66 5.56 -7.26 -8.83
CA SER A 66 5.17 -8.23 -7.81
C SER A 66 5.00 -9.64 -8.36
N LEU A 67 4.50 -9.75 -9.59
CA LEU A 67 4.29 -11.02 -10.25
C LEU A 67 5.59 -11.62 -10.78
N TYR A 68 6.38 -10.80 -11.49
CA TYR A 68 7.62 -11.27 -12.12
C TYR A 68 8.71 -11.56 -11.09
N ILE A 69 8.92 -10.68 -10.10
CA ILE A 69 9.99 -10.86 -9.11
C ILE A 69 9.65 -11.98 -8.13
N SER A 70 8.39 -12.14 -7.74
CA SER A 70 7.99 -13.27 -6.90
C SER A 70 8.29 -14.61 -7.57
N ARG A 71 7.96 -14.76 -8.85
CA ARG A 71 8.28 -15.97 -9.64
C ARG A 71 9.77 -16.14 -9.88
N LEU A 72 10.46 -15.05 -10.18
CA LEU A 72 11.91 -15.08 -10.31
C LEU A 72 12.53 -15.61 -9.01
N SER A 73 12.01 -15.20 -7.83
CA SER A 73 12.48 -15.72 -6.55
C SER A 73 12.21 -17.20 -6.36
N ASP A 74 11.19 -17.75 -7.03
CA ASP A 74 10.93 -19.19 -7.04
C ASP A 74 11.96 -19.98 -7.87
N SER A 75 12.58 -19.34 -8.86
CA SER A 75 13.59 -19.98 -9.72
C SER A 75 15.03 -19.74 -9.26
N ILE A 76 15.36 -18.53 -8.74
CA ILE A 76 16.74 -18.17 -8.35
C ILE A 76 16.99 -18.20 -6.84
N GLY A 77 15.94 -18.54 -6.04
CA GLY A 77 15.97 -18.58 -4.58
C GLY A 77 15.39 -17.32 -3.93
N ARG A 78 14.83 -17.49 -2.73
CA ARG A 78 14.18 -16.40 -1.95
C ARG A 78 15.15 -15.27 -1.63
N ARG A 79 16.37 -15.62 -1.22
CA ARG A 79 17.42 -14.65 -0.90
C ARG A 79 17.73 -13.74 -2.08
N SER A 80 17.97 -14.30 -3.24
CA SER A 80 18.28 -13.55 -4.46
C SER A 80 17.14 -12.64 -4.88
N GLY A 81 15.88 -13.11 -4.79
CA GLY A 81 14.68 -12.31 -5.07
C GLY A 81 14.59 -11.08 -4.15
N ILE A 82 14.79 -11.25 -2.84
CA ILE A 82 14.77 -10.14 -1.88
C ILE A 82 15.91 -9.15 -2.14
N LEU A 83 17.12 -9.65 -2.45
CA LEU A 83 18.26 -8.78 -2.77
C LEU A 83 18.01 -7.92 -4.00
N ILE A 84 17.38 -8.46 -5.06
CA ILE A 84 16.95 -7.69 -6.24
C ILE A 84 15.96 -6.58 -5.83
N CYS A 85 14.98 -6.88 -4.99
CA CYS A 85 14.03 -5.89 -4.50
C CYS A 85 14.72 -4.76 -3.73
N LEU A 86 15.57 -5.10 -2.77
CA LEU A 86 16.28 -4.12 -1.94
C LEU A 86 17.28 -3.28 -2.78
N PHE A 87 18.00 -3.90 -3.71
CA PHE A 87 18.89 -3.17 -4.61
C PHE A 87 18.11 -2.19 -5.50
N GLY A 88 16.98 -2.62 -6.06
CA GLY A 88 16.11 -1.74 -6.84
C GLY A 88 15.54 -0.59 -6.01
N ALA A 89 15.16 -0.84 -4.76
CA ALA A 89 14.71 0.21 -3.85
C ALA A 89 15.83 1.23 -3.57
N ILE A 90 17.07 0.78 -3.29
CA ILE A 90 18.24 1.65 -3.09
C ILE A 90 18.49 2.51 -4.33
N ALA A 91 18.52 1.88 -5.52
CA ALA A 91 18.71 2.59 -6.78
C ALA A 91 17.60 3.62 -7.01
N GLY A 92 16.35 3.24 -6.78
CA GLY A 92 15.20 4.14 -6.91
C GLY A 92 15.26 5.32 -5.96
N TYR A 93 15.65 5.13 -4.70
CA TYR A 93 15.81 6.24 -3.75
C TYR A 93 16.99 7.15 -4.10
N ALA A 94 18.09 6.59 -4.59
CA ALA A 94 19.21 7.40 -5.09
C ALA A 94 18.78 8.27 -6.27
N ILE A 95 18.04 7.70 -7.23
CA ILE A 95 17.49 8.44 -8.38
C ILE A 95 16.46 9.49 -7.92
N ALA A 96 15.59 9.18 -6.94
CA ALA A 96 14.66 10.15 -6.38
C ALA A 96 15.38 11.33 -5.73
N THR A 97 16.45 11.07 -4.97
CA THR A 97 17.31 12.09 -4.39
C THR A 97 17.96 12.97 -5.47
N ALA A 98 18.55 12.34 -6.48
CA ALA A 98 19.15 13.04 -7.61
C ALA A 98 18.13 13.87 -8.40
N SER A 99 16.93 13.34 -8.59
CA SER A 99 15.80 14.04 -9.22
C SER A 99 15.42 15.34 -8.50
N ILE A 100 15.35 15.30 -7.17
CA ILE A 100 15.00 16.49 -6.38
C ILE A 100 16.12 17.53 -6.44
N ILE A 101 17.39 17.11 -6.38
CA ILE A 101 18.56 18.00 -6.47
C ILE A 101 18.66 18.64 -7.86
N SER A 102 18.40 17.87 -8.91
CA SER A 102 18.48 18.34 -10.30
C SER A 102 17.20 18.95 -10.85
N HIS A 103 16.15 19.04 -10.03
CA HIS A 103 14.81 19.52 -10.42
C HIS A 103 14.22 18.80 -11.65
N ASN A 104 14.56 17.51 -11.83
CA ASN A 104 14.22 16.73 -13.02
C ASN A 104 13.04 15.77 -12.74
N TYR A 105 11.86 16.13 -13.25
CA TYR A 105 10.65 15.31 -13.06
C TYR A 105 10.73 13.94 -13.75
N THR A 106 11.40 13.82 -14.89
CA THR A 106 11.57 12.52 -15.59
C THR A 106 12.34 11.52 -14.73
N LEU A 107 13.40 11.98 -14.05
CA LEU A 107 14.12 11.15 -13.08
C LEU A 107 13.22 10.77 -11.88
N LEU A 108 12.33 11.67 -11.44
CA LEU A 108 11.39 11.35 -10.37
C LEU A 108 10.46 10.20 -10.78
N VAL A 109 9.87 10.27 -11.98
CA VAL A 109 9.01 9.19 -12.50
C VAL A 109 9.81 7.90 -12.70
N LEU A 110 11.03 7.97 -13.21
CA LEU A 110 11.91 6.81 -13.35
C LEU A 110 12.20 6.15 -11.99
N SER A 111 12.48 6.95 -10.97
CA SER A 111 12.65 6.44 -9.61
C SER A 111 11.44 5.68 -9.11
N ARG A 112 10.23 6.19 -9.43
CA ARG A 112 8.96 5.54 -9.07
C ARG A 112 8.75 4.24 -9.84
N ALA A 113 9.11 4.23 -11.13
CA ALA A 113 9.03 3.01 -11.93
C ALA A 113 9.94 1.90 -11.39
N ILE A 114 11.18 2.24 -11.03
CA ILE A 114 12.14 1.27 -10.48
C ILE A 114 11.70 0.79 -9.09
N THR A 115 11.37 1.70 -8.17
CA THR A 115 10.91 1.32 -6.83
C THR A 115 9.62 0.52 -6.87
N GLY A 116 8.67 0.87 -7.75
CA GLY A 116 7.43 0.13 -7.91
C GLY A 116 7.67 -1.26 -8.49
N PHE A 117 8.46 -1.39 -9.57
CA PHE A 117 8.76 -2.70 -10.14
C PHE A 117 9.44 -3.63 -9.13
N THR A 118 10.29 -3.09 -8.26
CA THR A 118 11.00 -3.86 -7.23
C THR A 118 10.28 -3.94 -5.89
N ALA A 119 9.07 -3.40 -5.75
CA ALA A 119 8.22 -3.50 -4.56
C ALA A 119 7.54 -4.88 -4.45
N GLY A 120 8.33 -5.92 -4.30
CA GLY A 120 7.87 -7.31 -4.23
C GLY A 120 8.54 -8.10 -3.12
N ALA A 121 9.29 -7.44 -2.25
CA ALA A 121 10.03 -8.10 -1.19
C ALA A 121 9.13 -8.75 -0.13
N GLN A 122 7.98 -8.15 0.17
CA GLN A 122 7.04 -8.63 1.18
C GLN A 122 6.52 -10.06 0.92
N PRO A 123 5.95 -10.40 -0.25
CA PRO A 123 5.46 -11.75 -0.50
C PRO A 123 6.59 -12.79 -0.51
N ILE A 124 7.79 -12.42 -0.96
CA ILE A 124 8.97 -13.29 -0.96
C ILE A 124 9.44 -13.54 0.49
N ALA A 125 9.49 -12.49 1.32
CA ALA A 125 9.85 -12.59 2.72
C ALA A 125 8.81 -13.42 3.52
N ALA A 126 7.52 -13.26 3.23
CA ALA A 126 6.46 -14.06 3.83
C ALA A 126 6.61 -15.54 3.48
N ALA A 127 6.89 -15.87 2.21
CA ALA A 127 7.16 -17.23 1.79
C ALA A 127 8.41 -17.82 2.48
N ALA A 128 9.51 -17.04 2.54
CA ALA A 128 10.72 -17.46 3.25
C ALA A 128 10.47 -17.69 4.76
N MET A 129 9.59 -16.90 5.39
CA MET A 129 9.18 -17.08 6.78
C MET A 129 8.41 -18.39 7.01
N ILE A 130 7.60 -18.81 6.04
CA ILE A 130 6.92 -20.12 6.05
C ILE A 130 7.94 -21.24 5.88
N ASP A 131 8.85 -21.10 4.91
CA ASP A 131 9.89 -22.09 4.61
C ASP A 131 10.83 -22.35 5.81
N LEU A 132 11.04 -21.33 6.67
CA LEU A 132 11.83 -21.44 7.92
C LEU A 132 11.08 -22.11 9.07
N ALA A 133 9.77 -22.27 8.99
CA ALA A 133 8.96 -22.79 10.08
C ALA A 133 9.02 -24.32 10.15
N LYS A 134 9.17 -24.88 11.35
CA LYS A 134 9.20 -26.33 11.59
C LYS A 134 7.81 -26.95 11.73
N ASN A 135 6.80 -26.12 12.00
CA ASN A 135 5.41 -26.54 12.23
C ASN A 135 4.44 -25.38 11.98
N GLU A 136 3.15 -25.68 11.91
CA GLU A 136 2.10 -24.69 11.65
C GLU A 136 2.08 -23.52 12.66
N ARG A 137 2.37 -23.79 13.94
CA ARG A 137 2.41 -22.75 14.97
C ARG A 137 3.56 -21.77 14.76
N GLU A 138 4.74 -22.26 14.37
CA GLU A 138 5.88 -21.40 14.00
C GLU A 138 5.61 -20.61 12.74
N SER A 139 4.97 -21.22 11.74
CA SER A 139 4.54 -20.55 10.50
C SER A 139 3.59 -19.38 10.79
N ALA A 140 2.56 -19.61 11.60
CA ALA A 140 1.63 -18.55 12.01
C ALA A 140 2.34 -17.43 12.79
N ARG A 141 3.26 -17.75 13.70
CA ARG A 141 4.07 -16.76 14.42
C ARG A 141 4.96 -15.95 13.48
N ASN A 142 5.62 -16.60 12.55
CA ASN A 142 6.52 -15.94 11.60
C ASN A 142 5.76 -15.00 10.67
N LEU A 143 4.58 -15.40 10.18
CA LEU A 143 3.69 -14.53 9.40
C LEU A 143 3.16 -13.35 10.23
N GLY A 144 2.91 -13.56 11.53
CA GLY A 144 2.63 -12.47 12.46
C GLY A 144 3.75 -11.42 12.52
N LEU A 145 5.02 -11.86 12.51
CA LEU A 145 6.18 -10.95 12.49
C LEU A 145 6.30 -10.17 11.15
N VAL A 146 5.93 -10.79 10.02
CA VAL A 146 5.80 -10.06 8.74
C VAL A 146 4.80 -8.92 8.88
N THR A 147 3.62 -9.21 9.44
CA THR A 147 2.57 -8.19 9.66
C THR A 147 3.04 -7.09 10.61
N VAL A 148 3.79 -7.43 11.67
CA VAL A 148 4.40 -6.45 12.57
C VAL A 148 5.37 -5.54 11.81
N GLY A 149 6.28 -6.10 10.99
CA GLY A 149 7.19 -5.32 10.16
C GLY A 149 6.46 -4.35 9.25
N MET A 150 5.43 -4.82 8.54
CA MET A 150 4.59 -3.99 7.67
C MET A 150 3.89 -2.86 8.43
N SER A 151 3.31 -3.15 9.58
CA SER A 151 2.60 -2.16 10.40
C SER A 151 3.56 -1.07 10.87
N PHE A 152 4.75 -1.42 11.33
CA PHE A 152 5.78 -0.44 11.67
C PHE A 152 6.20 0.39 10.47
N GLY A 153 6.34 -0.22 9.28
CA GLY A 153 6.66 0.50 8.05
C GLY A 153 5.61 1.54 7.70
N LEU A 154 4.34 1.17 7.77
CA LEU A 154 3.21 2.05 7.48
C LEU A 154 3.14 3.26 8.42
N VAL A 155 3.50 3.06 9.70
CA VAL A 155 3.47 4.11 10.73
C VAL A 155 4.72 4.99 10.66
N ILE A 156 5.91 4.38 10.55
CA ILE A 156 7.19 5.09 10.61
C ILE A 156 7.51 5.80 9.27
N GLY A 157 7.05 5.24 8.13
CA GLY A 157 7.28 5.85 6.82
C GLY A 157 6.86 7.32 6.72
N PRO A 158 5.60 7.64 6.99
CA PRO A 158 5.14 9.04 7.00
C PRO A 158 5.88 9.91 8.02
N ILE A 159 6.24 9.37 9.21
CA ILE A 159 7.01 10.11 10.22
C ILE A 159 8.37 10.53 9.66
N ILE A 160 9.09 9.59 9.03
CA ILE A 160 10.37 9.90 8.37
C ILE A 160 10.15 10.96 7.28
N GLY A 161 9.12 10.77 6.44
CA GLY A 161 8.79 11.71 5.38
C GLY A 161 8.54 13.13 5.87
N GLY A 162 7.75 13.27 6.95
CA GLY A 162 7.42 14.59 7.52
C GLY A 162 8.56 15.22 8.31
N LEU A 163 9.09 14.46 9.28
CA LEU A 163 10.08 14.99 10.23
C LEU A 163 11.36 15.48 9.52
N PHE A 164 11.91 14.68 8.63
CA PHE A 164 13.18 15.01 7.96
C PHE A 164 13.04 15.96 6.78
N SER A 165 11.82 16.29 6.37
CA SER A 165 11.56 17.31 5.36
C SER A 165 11.16 18.68 5.92
N ASP A 166 10.94 18.81 7.25
CA ASP A 166 10.44 20.02 7.89
C ASP A 166 11.58 20.89 8.44
N LYS A 167 11.76 22.07 7.81
CA LYS A 167 12.80 23.04 8.21
C LYS A 167 12.51 23.74 9.54
N ASP A 168 11.25 23.83 9.94
CA ASP A 168 10.88 24.46 11.21
C ASP A 168 11.29 23.58 12.41
N LEU A 169 11.38 22.25 12.19
CA LEU A 169 11.79 21.29 13.21
C LEU A 169 13.31 21.01 13.21
N LEU A 170 13.91 20.80 12.05
CA LEU A 170 15.31 20.36 11.93
C LEU A 170 16.24 21.42 11.31
N GLY A 171 15.73 22.63 11.07
CA GLY A 171 16.51 23.73 10.53
C GLY A 171 17.15 23.40 9.16
N ASN A 172 18.41 23.75 9.00
CA ASN A 172 19.14 23.58 7.73
C ASN A 172 19.43 22.12 7.38
N VAL A 173 19.27 21.16 8.28
CA VAL A 173 19.47 19.73 8.03
C VAL A 173 18.29 19.16 7.25
N ALA A 174 17.07 19.71 7.47
CA ALA A 174 15.86 19.24 6.80
C ALA A 174 15.86 19.58 5.32
N SER A 175 15.46 18.61 4.52
CA SER A 175 15.27 18.79 3.08
C SER A 175 14.31 17.74 2.52
N LEU A 176 13.65 18.04 1.38
CA LEU A 176 12.71 17.11 0.75
C LEU A 176 13.40 15.83 0.21
N GLN A 177 14.72 15.87 -0.01
CA GLN A 177 15.51 14.71 -0.42
C GLN A 177 15.96 13.83 0.76
N LEU A 178 16.12 14.38 1.96
CA LEU A 178 16.67 13.66 3.12
C LEU A 178 15.89 12.38 3.49
N PRO A 179 14.54 12.36 3.48
CA PRO A 179 13.80 11.12 3.71
C PRO A 179 14.13 10.00 2.71
N PHE A 180 14.42 10.33 1.45
CA PHE A 180 14.82 9.32 0.45
C PHE A 180 16.23 8.80 0.72
N VAL A 181 17.15 9.65 1.17
CA VAL A 181 18.49 9.22 1.63
C VAL A 181 18.37 8.26 2.80
N ILE A 182 17.55 8.60 3.80
CA ILE A 182 17.29 7.74 4.97
C ILE A 182 16.66 6.42 4.53
N GLY A 183 15.65 6.46 3.66
CA GLY A 183 15.01 5.27 3.09
C GLY A 183 16.01 4.37 2.37
N GLY A 184 16.90 4.96 1.56
CA GLY A 184 17.98 4.25 0.87
C GLY A 184 18.96 3.60 1.84
N LEU A 185 19.37 4.30 2.91
CA LEU A 185 20.24 3.75 3.96
C LEU A 185 19.57 2.62 4.73
N MET A 186 18.28 2.72 5.00
CA MET A 186 17.52 1.64 5.65
C MET A 186 17.37 0.42 4.73
N CYS A 187 17.17 0.62 3.41
CA CYS A 187 17.19 -0.48 2.45
C CYS A 187 18.58 -1.11 2.35
N LEU A 188 19.65 -0.32 2.42
CA LEU A 188 21.03 -0.82 2.47
C LEU A 188 21.27 -1.66 3.74
N ALA A 189 20.79 -1.21 4.90
CA ALA A 189 20.84 -2.00 6.13
C ALA A 189 20.07 -3.33 5.97
N GLY A 190 18.88 -3.30 5.37
CA GLY A 190 18.11 -4.50 5.03
C GLY A 190 18.86 -5.44 4.09
N LEU A 191 19.50 -4.90 3.06
CA LEU A 191 20.33 -5.65 2.11
C LEU A 191 21.50 -6.34 2.82
N LEU A 192 22.21 -5.64 3.69
CA LEU A 192 23.30 -6.22 4.49
C LEU A 192 22.79 -7.30 5.47
N LEU A 193 21.64 -7.07 6.11
CA LEU A 193 20.99 -8.07 6.97
C LEU A 193 20.64 -9.34 6.20
N ILE A 194 20.11 -9.23 4.99
CA ILE A 194 19.82 -10.39 4.13
C ILE A 194 21.10 -11.06 3.64
N LEU A 195 22.11 -10.29 3.25
CA LEU A 195 23.40 -10.83 2.79
C LEU A 195 24.11 -11.67 3.86
N PHE A 196 24.10 -11.20 5.09
CA PHE A 196 24.87 -11.84 6.18
C PHE A 196 24.00 -12.69 7.11
N GLY A 197 22.70 -12.38 7.22
CA GLY A 197 21.79 -12.99 8.19
C GLY A 197 20.82 -14.03 7.63
N PHE A 198 20.60 -14.07 6.32
CA PHE A 198 19.64 -14.98 5.70
C PHE A 198 20.31 -15.87 4.66
N LYS A 199 20.18 -17.18 4.87
CA LYS A 199 20.57 -18.21 3.89
C LYS A 199 19.32 -18.66 3.14
N ASP A 200 19.50 -19.03 1.88
CA ASP A 200 18.36 -19.49 1.06
C ASP A 200 17.72 -20.74 1.69
N THR A 201 16.40 -20.75 1.74
CA THR A 201 15.62 -21.82 2.39
C THR A 201 15.03 -22.78 1.37
N LYS A 202 15.01 -22.42 0.08
CA LYS A 202 14.38 -23.22 -0.95
C LYS A 202 15.37 -24.27 -1.49
N ALA A 203 15.03 -25.55 -1.29
CA ALA A 203 15.84 -26.67 -1.74
C ALA A 203 15.65 -26.99 -3.25
N GLU A 204 14.47 -26.68 -3.81
CA GLU A 204 14.12 -26.96 -5.21
C GLU A 204 13.73 -25.67 -5.93
N THR A 205 14.32 -25.42 -7.09
CA THR A 205 13.99 -24.28 -7.94
C THR A 205 12.93 -24.69 -8.97
N ILE A 206 11.92 -23.84 -9.16
CA ILE A 206 10.90 -24.03 -10.18
C ILE A 206 11.35 -23.31 -11.46
N PRO A 207 11.31 -23.95 -12.65
CA PRO A 207 11.66 -23.27 -13.89
C PRO A 207 10.84 -21.98 -14.08
N LEU A 208 11.51 -20.92 -14.51
CA LEU A 208 10.88 -19.62 -14.75
C LEU A 208 9.93 -19.72 -15.96
N ASP A 209 8.64 -19.53 -15.73
CA ASP A 209 7.68 -19.34 -16.82
C ASP A 209 7.77 -17.87 -17.28
N THR A 210 8.32 -17.65 -18.45
CA THR A 210 8.53 -16.32 -19.06
C THR A 210 7.34 -15.84 -19.90
N ASN A 211 6.19 -16.52 -19.85
CA ASN A 211 5.02 -16.13 -20.63
C ASN A 211 4.49 -14.75 -20.19
N PRO A 212 4.56 -13.71 -21.04
CA PRO A 212 4.09 -12.37 -20.69
C PRO A 212 2.58 -12.27 -20.51
N PHE A 213 1.82 -13.22 -21.10
CA PHE A 213 0.36 -13.27 -20.99
C PHE A 213 -0.14 -13.97 -19.73
N LEU A 214 0.76 -14.50 -18.93
CA LEU A 214 0.43 -15.24 -17.72
C LEU A 214 -0.37 -14.42 -16.71
N LEU A 215 -0.10 -13.12 -16.61
CA LEU A 215 -0.85 -12.19 -15.79
C LEU A 215 -2.32 -12.12 -16.22
N PHE A 216 -2.56 -11.97 -17.51
CA PHE A 216 -3.90 -11.95 -18.07
C PHE A 216 -4.62 -13.28 -17.85
N LYS A 217 -3.89 -14.40 -17.94
CA LYS A 217 -4.43 -15.73 -17.65
C LYS A 217 -4.85 -15.85 -16.18
N ILE A 218 -4.02 -15.41 -15.23
CA ILE A 218 -4.36 -15.42 -13.79
C ILE A 218 -5.61 -14.57 -13.53
N LEU A 219 -5.70 -13.38 -14.11
CA LEU A 219 -6.88 -12.52 -13.98
C LEU A 219 -8.12 -13.18 -14.59
N ALA A 220 -8.00 -13.75 -15.80
CA ALA A 220 -9.11 -14.43 -16.46
C ALA A 220 -9.58 -15.67 -15.67
N ASP A 221 -8.67 -16.50 -15.18
CA ASP A 221 -8.99 -17.67 -14.37
C ASP A 221 -9.71 -17.28 -13.06
N ALA A 222 -9.30 -16.17 -12.43
CA ALA A 222 -9.95 -15.64 -11.24
C ALA A 222 -11.39 -15.19 -11.52
N PHE A 223 -11.61 -14.47 -12.63
CA PHE A 223 -12.94 -14.04 -13.03
C PHE A 223 -13.86 -15.17 -13.49
N ASN A 224 -13.32 -16.28 -13.97
CA ASN A 224 -14.09 -17.48 -14.33
C ASN A 224 -14.60 -18.25 -13.09
N ARG A 225 -13.95 -18.10 -11.92
CA ARG A 225 -14.38 -18.73 -10.67
C ARG A 225 -15.41 -17.90 -9.95
N LEU A 226 -16.65 -18.37 -9.91
CA LEU A 226 -17.79 -17.63 -9.36
C LEU A 226 -17.58 -17.15 -7.91
N SER A 227 -16.97 -17.98 -7.05
CA SER A 227 -16.68 -17.63 -5.64
C SER A 227 -15.70 -16.47 -5.54
N VAL A 228 -14.57 -16.54 -6.25
CA VAL A 228 -13.53 -15.50 -6.29
C VAL A 228 -14.07 -14.22 -6.92
N ARG A 229 -14.78 -14.34 -8.05
CA ARG A 229 -15.38 -13.20 -8.76
C ARG A 229 -16.33 -12.40 -7.88
N ARG A 230 -17.17 -13.06 -7.07
CA ARG A 230 -18.11 -12.37 -6.17
C ARG A 230 -17.39 -11.49 -5.14
N VAL A 231 -16.31 -12.00 -4.55
CA VAL A 231 -15.47 -11.22 -3.62
C VAL A 231 -14.76 -10.09 -4.37
N ALA A 232 -14.20 -10.37 -5.55
CA ALA A 232 -13.49 -9.38 -6.36
C ALA A 232 -14.37 -8.20 -6.79
N ILE A 233 -15.63 -8.44 -7.17
CA ILE A 233 -16.60 -7.40 -7.56
C ILE A 233 -16.91 -6.47 -6.37
N ALA A 234 -16.89 -6.95 -5.13
CA ALA A 234 -17.05 -6.11 -3.95
C ALA A 234 -15.73 -5.44 -3.53
N TYR A 235 -14.62 -6.15 -3.66
CA TYR A 235 -13.30 -5.68 -3.25
C TYR A 235 -12.77 -4.53 -4.11
N PHE A 236 -12.92 -4.62 -5.43
CA PHE A 236 -12.33 -3.63 -6.33
C PHE A 236 -12.90 -2.21 -6.13
N PRO A 237 -14.24 -1.99 -6.08
CA PRO A 237 -14.78 -0.68 -5.74
C PRO A 237 -14.45 -0.22 -4.32
N TYR A 238 -14.35 -1.15 -3.36
CA TYR A 238 -13.87 -0.84 -2.01
C TYR A 238 -12.46 -0.27 -2.05
N MET A 239 -11.55 -0.91 -2.80
CA MET A 239 -10.18 -0.40 -2.96
C MET A 239 -10.13 0.95 -3.67
N LEU A 240 -10.92 1.16 -4.72
CA LEU A 240 -11.03 2.47 -5.37
C LEU A 240 -11.47 3.57 -4.39
N CYS A 241 -12.43 3.27 -3.52
CA CYS A 241 -12.92 4.19 -2.50
C CYS A 241 -11.83 4.53 -1.47
N VAL A 242 -11.20 3.51 -0.88
CA VAL A 242 -10.16 3.68 0.14
C VAL A 242 -8.95 4.41 -0.41
N LEU A 243 -8.47 3.98 -1.59
CA LEU A 243 -7.29 4.55 -2.23
C LEU A 243 -7.54 5.97 -2.75
N GLY A 244 -8.80 6.31 -3.11
CA GLY A 244 -9.18 7.67 -3.48
C GLY A 244 -8.91 8.67 -2.37
N LEU A 245 -9.19 8.30 -1.12
CA LEU A 245 -8.80 9.10 0.04
C LEU A 245 -7.29 9.00 0.31
N TYR A 246 -6.74 7.79 0.41
CA TYR A 246 -5.35 7.56 0.80
C TYR A 246 -4.34 8.27 -0.08
N VAL A 247 -4.51 8.21 -1.40
CA VAL A 247 -3.59 8.83 -2.37
C VAL A 247 -3.68 10.37 -2.32
N PHE A 248 -4.89 10.92 -2.20
CA PHE A 248 -5.09 12.37 -2.37
C PHE A 248 -5.25 13.16 -1.07
N VAL A 249 -5.29 12.50 0.11
CA VAL A 249 -5.41 13.20 1.39
C VAL A 249 -4.28 14.19 1.62
N SER A 250 -3.02 13.79 1.36
CA SER A 250 -1.85 14.67 1.51
C SER A 250 -1.91 15.88 0.57
N ALA A 251 -2.32 15.65 -0.68
CA ALA A 251 -2.50 16.71 -1.67
C ALA A 251 -3.61 17.68 -1.26
N ASN A 252 -4.75 17.18 -0.75
CA ASN A 252 -5.86 18.00 -0.28
C ASN A 252 -5.50 18.79 0.98
N LEU A 253 -4.84 18.19 1.94
CA LEU A 253 -4.38 18.87 3.16
C LEU A 253 -3.41 19.99 2.82
N SER A 254 -2.52 19.78 1.86
CA SER A 254 -1.58 20.80 1.40
C SER A 254 -2.28 21.97 0.71
N THR A 255 -3.22 21.69 -0.20
CA THR A 255 -3.89 22.74 -0.98
C THR A 255 -4.98 23.48 -0.22
N ARG A 256 -5.75 22.77 0.63
CA ARG A 256 -6.91 23.33 1.33
C ARG A 256 -6.57 23.95 2.67
N PHE A 257 -5.66 23.37 3.41
CA PHE A 257 -5.30 23.82 4.76
C PHE A 257 -3.86 24.36 4.86
N GLY A 258 -3.10 24.35 3.76
CA GLY A 258 -1.71 24.83 3.74
C GLY A 258 -0.71 23.91 4.46
N TYR A 259 -1.10 22.71 4.84
CA TYR A 259 -0.22 21.78 5.53
C TYR A 259 1.00 21.41 4.68
N GLY A 260 2.17 21.44 5.31
CA GLY A 260 3.41 20.89 4.72
C GLY A 260 3.48 19.37 4.79
N ALA A 261 4.67 18.84 4.54
CA ALA A 261 4.91 17.41 4.59
C ALA A 261 4.61 16.81 5.97
N ILE A 262 4.92 17.51 7.06
CA ILE A 262 4.66 17.04 8.43
C ILE A 262 3.16 16.91 8.74
N GLY A 263 2.34 17.91 8.34
CA GLY A 263 0.90 17.82 8.55
C GLY A 263 0.26 16.66 7.77
N SER A 264 0.71 16.46 6.53
CA SER A 264 0.32 15.29 5.72
C SER A 264 0.79 13.96 6.34
N SER A 265 1.97 13.96 6.94
CA SER A 265 2.51 12.77 7.62
C SER A 265 1.74 12.45 8.90
N ILE A 266 1.28 13.44 9.65
CA ILE A 266 0.41 13.23 10.82
C ILE A 266 -0.90 12.56 10.40
N ALA A 267 -1.51 13.00 9.29
CA ALA A 267 -2.72 12.37 8.76
C ALA A 267 -2.50 10.89 8.45
N MET A 268 -1.42 10.56 7.74
CA MET A 268 -1.09 9.18 7.39
C MET A 268 -0.70 8.35 8.61
N PHE A 269 -0.03 8.94 9.58
CA PHE A 269 0.30 8.31 10.86
C PHE A 269 -0.96 7.94 11.65
N LEU A 270 -1.94 8.84 11.74
CA LEU A 270 -3.22 8.57 12.39
C LEU A 270 -4.00 7.46 11.68
N MET A 271 -4.01 7.47 10.34
CA MET A 271 -4.58 6.36 9.56
C MET A 271 -3.85 5.04 9.84
N GLY A 272 -2.52 5.06 9.85
CA GLY A 272 -1.69 3.88 10.10
C GLY A 272 -1.91 3.28 11.49
N ILE A 273 -1.98 4.11 12.54
CA ILE A 273 -2.29 3.65 13.90
C ILE A 273 -3.71 3.07 13.97
N GLY A 274 -4.69 3.76 13.38
CA GLY A 274 -6.07 3.27 13.32
C GLY A 274 -6.16 1.90 12.66
N LEU A 275 -5.48 1.73 11.51
CA LEU A 275 -5.41 0.47 10.79
C LEU A 275 -4.74 -0.62 11.62
N ALA A 276 -3.55 -0.37 12.18
CA ALA A 276 -2.79 -1.35 12.93
C ALA A 276 -3.52 -1.80 14.21
N ALA A 277 -4.09 -0.85 14.96
CA ALA A 277 -4.82 -1.15 16.18
C ALA A 277 -6.10 -1.95 15.90
N SER A 278 -6.89 -1.53 14.91
CA SER A 278 -8.16 -2.19 14.61
C SER A 278 -7.98 -3.58 13.99
N SER A 279 -7.01 -3.74 13.09
CA SER A 279 -6.71 -5.04 12.49
C SER A 279 -6.24 -6.07 13.52
N SER A 280 -5.56 -5.63 14.58
CA SER A 280 -5.06 -6.52 15.65
C SER A 280 -6.10 -6.81 16.72
N ILE A 281 -7.01 -5.87 17.02
CA ILE A 281 -7.89 -5.95 18.20
C ILE A 281 -9.34 -6.21 17.82
N LEU A 282 -9.84 -5.61 16.71
CA LEU A 282 -11.27 -5.59 16.40
C LEU A 282 -11.69 -6.62 15.36
N VAL A 283 -10.81 -7.07 14.49
CA VAL A 283 -11.16 -7.97 13.38
C VAL A 283 -11.69 -9.30 13.88
N GLU A 284 -11.00 -9.95 14.81
CA GLU A 284 -11.41 -11.25 15.36
C GLU A 284 -12.77 -11.17 16.07
N PRO A 285 -13.01 -10.31 17.09
CA PRO A 285 -14.28 -10.24 17.79
C PRO A 285 -15.46 -9.82 16.89
N LEU A 286 -15.20 -8.99 15.86
CA LEU A 286 -16.23 -8.62 14.92
C LEU A 286 -16.59 -9.78 13.98
N ASN A 287 -15.62 -10.54 13.47
CA ASN A 287 -15.88 -11.70 12.61
C ASN A 287 -16.55 -12.88 13.35
N VAL A 288 -16.41 -12.93 14.68
CA VAL A 288 -17.15 -13.91 15.51
C VAL A 288 -18.62 -13.51 15.70
N ARG A 289 -18.90 -12.20 15.83
CA ARG A 289 -20.25 -11.71 16.16
C ARG A 289 -21.10 -11.35 14.95
N PHE A 290 -20.49 -10.96 13.85
CA PHE A 290 -21.17 -10.44 12.67
C PHE A 290 -20.71 -11.17 11.41
N SER A 291 -21.61 -11.27 10.42
CA SER A 291 -21.22 -11.81 9.12
C SER A 291 -20.25 -10.86 8.40
N LYS A 292 -19.35 -11.43 7.60
CA LYS A 292 -18.38 -10.65 6.80
C LYS A 292 -19.08 -9.67 5.87
N ARG A 293 -20.24 -10.05 5.33
CA ARG A 293 -21.08 -9.19 4.51
C ARG A 293 -21.53 -7.95 5.28
N MET A 294 -22.00 -8.12 6.53
CA MET A 294 -22.44 -7.02 7.38
C MET A 294 -21.27 -6.11 7.76
N ILE A 295 -20.10 -6.69 8.09
CA ILE A 295 -18.88 -5.92 8.41
C ILE A 295 -18.47 -5.07 7.20
N MET A 296 -18.37 -5.68 6.01
CA MET A 296 -17.98 -4.97 4.79
C MET A 296 -18.97 -3.86 4.42
N PHE A 297 -20.28 -4.15 4.49
CA PHE A 297 -21.33 -3.16 4.27
C PHE A 297 -21.17 -1.96 5.21
N SER A 298 -21.06 -2.22 6.52
CA SER A 298 -20.93 -1.16 7.54
C SER A 298 -19.63 -0.35 7.36
N CYS A 299 -18.51 -1.03 7.10
CA CYS A 299 -17.23 -0.35 6.84
C CYS A 299 -17.32 0.58 5.63
N MET A 300 -17.95 0.14 4.53
CA MET A 300 -18.05 0.95 3.32
C MET A 300 -18.99 2.13 3.49
N VAL A 301 -20.13 1.94 4.13
CA VAL A 301 -21.08 3.03 4.43
C VAL A 301 -20.40 4.09 5.31
N LEU A 302 -19.79 3.67 6.42
CA LEU A 302 -19.11 4.58 7.33
C LEU A 302 -17.90 5.26 6.65
N PHE A 303 -17.19 4.55 5.79
CA PHE A 303 -16.06 5.12 5.04
C PHE A 303 -16.53 6.25 4.11
N CYS A 304 -17.62 6.04 3.38
CA CYS A 304 -18.23 7.08 2.54
C CYS A 304 -18.69 8.29 3.40
N ILE A 305 -19.29 8.04 4.57
CA ILE A 305 -19.71 9.10 5.49
C ILE A 305 -18.49 9.90 5.97
N PHE A 306 -17.40 9.24 6.38
CA PHE A 306 -16.20 9.96 6.83
C PHE A 306 -15.51 10.73 5.70
N ILE A 307 -15.51 10.23 4.46
CA ILE A 307 -15.04 11.01 3.31
C ILE A 307 -15.93 12.24 3.10
N ALA A 308 -17.25 12.10 3.16
CA ALA A 308 -18.18 13.22 3.02
C ALA A 308 -17.98 14.24 4.16
N MET A 309 -17.80 13.79 5.40
CA MET A 309 -17.46 14.66 6.54
C MET A 309 -16.13 15.40 6.30
N PHE A 310 -15.10 14.69 5.83
CA PHE A 310 -13.80 15.30 5.49
C PHE A 310 -13.94 16.43 4.48
N LEU A 311 -14.81 16.29 3.48
CA LEU A 311 -15.08 17.34 2.50
C LEU A 311 -15.77 18.57 3.11
N LEU A 312 -16.63 18.38 4.11
CA LEU A 312 -17.40 19.46 4.75
C LEU A 312 -16.63 20.20 5.84
N ILE A 313 -15.59 19.59 6.42
CA ILE A 313 -14.80 20.18 7.50
C ILE A 313 -13.99 21.36 6.98
N SER A 314 -14.07 22.49 7.71
CA SER A 314 -13.28 23.70 7.45
C SER A 314 -12.06 23.83 8.37
N SER A 315 -11.96 23.00 9.40
CA SER A 315 -10.88 23.04 10.40
C SER A 315 -9.80 21.99 10.07
N GLY A 316 -8.56 22.44 9.91
CA GLY A 316 -7.42 21.56 9.65
C GLY A 316 -7.21 20.48 10.72
N PRO A 317 -7.23 20.79 12.04
CA PRO A 317 -7.11 19.79 13.10
C PRO A 317 -8.21 18.73 13.07
N LEU A 318 -9.47 19.10 12.75
CA LEU A 318 -10.56 18.14 12.61
C LEU A 318 -10.38 17.26 11.36
N ALA A 319 -9.85 17.83 10.27
CA ALA A 319 -9.51 17.04 9.07
C ALA A 319 -8.42 15.99 9.35
N LEU A 320 -7.44 16.31 10.21
CA LEU A 320 -6.46 15.33 10.68
C LEU A 320 -7.12 14.26 11.60
N ALA A 321 -7.96 14.68 12.55
CA ALA A 321 -8.59 13.77 13.50
C ALA A 321 -9.47 12.70 12.82
N ILE A 322 -10.15 13.03 11.72
CA ILE A 322 -10.94 12.08 10.92
C ILE A 322 -10.10 10.94 10.33
N MET A 323 -8.80 11.12 10.16
CA MET A 323 -7.96 10.08 9.59
C MET A 323 -7.84 8.86 10.52
N LEU A 324 -7.98 9.02 11.82
CA LEU A 324 -7.96 7.91 12.77
C LEU A 324 -9.14 6.93 12.57
N PRO A 325 -10.43 7.37 12.62
CA PRO A 325 -11.56 6.47 12.36
C PRO A 325 -11.55 5.90 10.93
N VAL A 326 -11.08 6.64 9.93
CA VAL A 326 -10.87 6.12 8.58
C VAL A 326 -9.86 4.96 8.57
N GLY A 327 -8.74 5.10 9.28
CA GLY A 327 -7.78 4.03 9.47
C GLY A 327 -8.37 2.80 10.17
N ILE A 328 -9.19 3.02 11.21
CA ILE A 328 -9.90 1.94 11.91
C ILE A 328 -10.80 1.16 10.95
N LEU A 329 -11.60 1.85 10.15
CA LEU A 329 -12.51 1.20 9.20
C LEU A 329 -11.76 0.41 8.13
N HIS A 330 -10.64 0.93 7.64
CA HIS A 330 -9.79 0.21 6.70
C HIS A 330 -9.15 -1.03 7.34
N GLY A 331 -8.67 -0.91 8.59
CA GLY A 331 -8.07 -2.02 9.34
C GLY A 331 -9.06 -3.12 9.73
N ILE A 332 -10.37 -2.85 9.72
CA ILE A 332 -11.43 -3.87 9.86
C ILE A 332 -11.78 -4.45 8.48
N GLY A 333 -12.05 -3.60 7.50
CA GLY A 333 -12.56 -4.01 6.19
C GLY A 333 -11.56 -4.80 5.37
N TYR A 334 -10.30 -4.37 5.32
CA TYR A 334 -9.26 -5.00 4.50
C TYR A 334 -8.97 -6.46 4.88
N PRO A 335 -8.69 -6.80 6.15
CA PRO A 335 -8.51 -8.19 6.55
C PRO A 335 -9.79 -9.03 6.36
N THR A 336 -10.97 -8.44 6.57
CA THR A 336 -12.25 -9.13 6.39
C THR A 336 -12.45 -9.58 4.94
N VAL A 337 -12.14 -8.71 3.96
CA VAL A 337 -12.26 -9.09 2.55
C VAL A 337 -11.17 -10.06 2.11
N LEU A 338 -9.94 -9.95 2.64
CA LEU A 338 -8.89 -10.93 2.38
C LEU A 338 -9.27 -12.33 2.89
N THR A 339 -9.91 -12.41 4.07
CA THR A 339 -10.49 -13.66 4.57
C THR A 339 -11.56 -14.20 3.61
N GLY A 340 -12.38 -13.32 3.01
CA GLY A 340 -13.35 -13.72 1.98
C GLY A 340 -12.69 -14.33 0.74
N PHE A 341 -11.55 -13.80 0.29
CA PHE A 341 -10.76 -14.42 -0.77
C PHE A 341 -10.18 -15.77 -0.36
N SER A 342 -9.60 -15.85 0.84
CA SER A 342 -9.04 -17.08 1.39
C SER A 342 -10.07 -18.21 1.45
N GLU A 343 -11.29 -17.93 1.89
CA GLU A 343 -12.39 -18.90 1.97
C GLU A 343 -13.01 -19.27 0.62
N SER A 344 -12.73 -18.50 -0.43
CA SER A 344 -13.26 -18.74 -1.77
C SER A 344 -12.51 -19.83 -2.54
N VAL A 345 -11.39 -20.32 -2.01
CA VAL A 345 -10.48 -21.29 -2.64
C VAL A 345 -10.01 -22.37 -1.66
N GLY A 346 -9.45 -23.47 -2.18
CA GLY A 346 -8.82 -24.51 -1.38
C GLY A 346 -7.48 -24.09 -0.75
N LYS A 347 -6.98 -24.89 0.19
CA LYS A 347 -5.70 -24.64 0.89
C LYS A 347 -4.52 -24.47 -0.06
N ASP A 348 -4.46 -25.25 -1.13
CA ASP A 348 -3.36 -25.24 -2.10
C ASP A 348 -3.37 -24.00 -3.02
N GLU A 349 -4.47 -23.24 -3.05
CA GLU A 349 -4.65 -22.08 -3.91
C GLU A 349 -4.58 -20.74 -3.17
N GLN A 350 -4.28 -20.76 -1.87
CA GLN A 350 -4.24 -19.56 -1.03
C GLN A 350 -3.24 -18.51 -1.56
N GLY A 351 -2.04 -18.94 -1.95
CA GLY A 351 -1.03 -18.05 -2.52
C GLY A 351 -1.49 -17.38 -3.81
N TRP A 352 -2.17 -18.15 -4.68
CA TRP A 352 -2.72 -17.64 -5.93
C TRP A 352 -3.79 -16.57 -5.70
N VAL A 353 -4.77 -16.81 -4.82
CA VAL A 353 -5.85 -15.87 -4.59
C VAL A 353 -5.38 -14.60 -3.87
N MET A 354 -4.38 -14.69 -2.98
CA MET A 354 -3.77 -13.52 -2.35
C MET A 354 -2.97 -12.69 -3.36
N GLY A 355 -2.27 -13.33 -4.29
CA GLY A 355 -1.62 -12.66 -5.42
C GLY A 355 -2.61 -11.93 -6.32
N PHE A 356 -3.76 -12.54 -6.59
CA PHE A 356 -4.86 -11.90 -7.31
C PHE A 356 -5.42 -10.68 -6.58
N ALA A 357 -5.66 -10.79 -5.26
CA ALA A 357 -6.12 -9.66 -4.44
C ALA A 357 -5.10 -8.50 -4.46
N THR A 358 -3.80 -8.79 -4.36
CA THR A 358 -2.72 -7.80 -4.48
C THR A 358 -2.71 -7.15 -5.87
N SER A 359 -2.94 -7.92 -6.92
CA SER A 359 -3.04 -7.39 -8.29
C SER A 359 -4.21 -6.41 -8.44
N LEU A 360 -5.38 -6.76 -7.88
CA LEU A 360 -6.54 -5.85 -7.87
C LEU A 360 -6.27 -4.56 -7.07
N PHE A 361 -5.56 -4.68 -5.94
CA PHE A 361 -5.14 -3.52 -5.14
C PHE A 361 -4.24 -2.58 -5.94
N THR A 362 -3.19 -3.11 -6.57
CA THR A 362 -2.21 -2.29 -7.30
C THR A 362 -2.82 -1.65 -8.56
N ILE A 363 -3.69 -2.37 -9.28
CA ILE A 363 -4.45 -1.80 -10.41
C ILE A 363 -5.39 -0.69 -9.91
N ALA A 364 -6.14 -0.91 -8.83
CA ALA A 364 -7.03 0.11 -8.27
C ALA A 364 -6.23 1.36 -7.87
N ALA A 365 -5.06 1.19 -7.23
CA ALA A 365 -4.18 2.28 -6.84
C ALA A 365 -3.63 3.05 -8.06
N ALA A 366 -3.24 2.36 -9.12
CA ALA A 366 -2.80 3.00 -10.36
C ALA A 366 -3.94 3.81 -11.01
N ILE A 367 -5.14 3.21 -11.16
CA ILE A 367 -6.32 3.88 -11.71
C ILE A 367 -6.65 5.13 -10.90
N VAL A 368 -6.76 5.02 -9.58
CA VAL A 368 -7.06 6.14 -8.69
C VAL A 368 -6.01 7.24 -8.84
N SER A 369 -4.73 6.89 -8.91
CA SER A 369 -3.65 7.88 -8.98
C SER A 369 -3.67 8.65 -10.29
N PHE A 370 -3.73 7.96 -11.44
CA PHE A 370 -3.78 8.61 -12.75
C PHE A 370 -5.09 9.39 -12.95
N PHE A 371 -6.22 8.74 -12.70
CA PHE A 371 -7.53 9.33 -12.91
C PHE A 371 -7.82 10.45 -11.91
N GLY A 372 -7.45 10.28 -10.63
CA GLY A 372 -7.62 11.29 -9.62
C GLY A 372 -6.78 12.55 -9.86
N GLY A 373 -5.55 12.41 -10.36
CA GLY A 373 -4.73 13.55 -10.81
C GLY A 373 -5.42 14.32 -11.93
N GLN A 374 -5.99 13.61 -12.93
CA GLN A 374 -6.77 14.19 -14.01
C GLN A 374 -8.06 14.86 -13.51
N LEU A 375 -8.76 14.26 -12.57
CA LEU A 375 -9.97 14.82 -11.95
C LEU A 375 -9.68 16.13 -11.21
N ILE A 376 -8.58 16.23 -10.48
CA ILE A 376 -8.17 17.48 -9.84
C ILE A 376 -7.91 18.55 -10.90
N ALA A 377 -7.22 18.19 -11.97
CA ALA A 377 -6.86 19.12 -13.03
C ALA A 377 -8.08 19.67 -13.79
N SER A 378 -9.11 18.86 -14.02
CA SER A 378 -10.27 19.20 -14.85
C SER A 378 -11.48 19.70 -14.07
N VAL A 379 -11.68 19.22 -12.83
CA VAL A 379 -12.90 19.48 -12.03
C VAL A 379 -12.57 20.24 -10.74
N GLY A 380 -11.44 19.92 -10.09
CA GLY A 380 -10.98 20.57 -8.89
C GLY A 380 -10.51 19.64 -7.78
N PRO A 381 -9.93 20.19 -6.69
CA PRO A 381 -9.19 19.42 -5.67
C PRO A 381 -10.05 18.43 -4.87
N GLN A 382 -11.38 18.58 -4.88
CA GLN A 382 -12.30 17.66 -4.18
C GLN A 382 -12.78 16.50 -5.06
N ALA A 383 -12.57 16.56 -6.37
CA ALA A 383 -13.10 15.59 -7.32
C ALA A 383 -12.70 14.12 -7.07
N PRO A 384 -11.46 13.79 -6.66
CA PRO A 384 -11.08 12.41 -6.32
C PRO A 384 -11.88 11.84 -5.14
N PHE A 385 -12.32 12.66 -4.20
CA PHE A 385 -13.10 12.23 -3.05
C PHE A 385 -14.57 11.94 -3.43
N PHE A 386 -15.15 12.74 -4.33
CA PHE A 386 -16.46 12.43 -4.91
C PHE A 386 -16.43 11.14 -5.72
N PHE A 387 -15.37 10.94 -6.50
CA PHE A 387 -15.13 9.67 -7.19
C PHE A 387 -15.01 8.49 -6.20
N ALA A 388 -14.26 8.67 -5.10
CA ALA A 388 -14.14 7.66 -4.04
C ALA A 388 -15.50 7.30 -3.42
N ILE A 389 -16.34 8.30 -3.10
CA ILE A 389 -17.70 8.07 -2.58
C ILE A 389 -18.56 7.32 -3.60
N ALA A 390 -18.50 7.70 -4.88
CA ALA A 390 -19.22 7.01 -5.94
C ALA A 390 -18.80 5.54 -6.06
N CYS A 391 -17.50 5.26 -6.04
CA CYS A 391 -16.97 3.91 -6.01
C CYS A 391 -17.42 3.14 -4.74
N GLY A 392 -17.42 3.81 -3.58
CA GLY A 392 -17.96 3.25 -2.35
C GLY A 392 -19.44 2.85 -2.48
N GLY A 393 -20.26 3.68 -3.12
CA GLY A 393 -21.65 3.37 -3.43
C GLY A 393 -21.81 2.14 -4.31
N VAL A 394 -21.00 2.03 -5.38
CA VAL A 394 -20.96 0.83 -6.23
C VAL A 394 -20.55 -0.40 -5.41
N GLY A 395 -19.56 -0.26 -4.54
CA GLY A 395 -19.13 -1.35 -3.66
C GLY A 395 -20.19 -1.78 -2.66
N ILE A 396 -20.96 -0.84 -2.09
CA ILE A 396 -22.10 -1.16 -1.20
C ILE A 396 -23.12 -2.00 -1.96
N ILE A 397 -23.48 -1.61 -3.18
CA ILE A 397 -24.41 -2.38 -4.04
C ILE A 397 -23.82 -3.77 -4.34
N ALA A 398 -22.51 -3.83 -4.65
CA ALA A 398 -21.83 -5.10 -4.92
C ALA A 398 -21.84 -6.04 -3.70
N VAL A 399 -21.59 -5.53 -2.49
CA VAL A 399 -21.68 -6.32 -1.25
C VAL A 399 -23.11 -6.84 -1.03
N LEU A 400 -24.11 -6.00 -1.26
CA LEU A 400 -25.51 -6.39 -1.05
C LEU A 400 -26.01 -7.43 -2.07
N THR A 401 -25.53 -7.37 -3.32
CA THR A 401 -26.03 -8.20 -4.41
C THR A 401 -25.19 -9.45 -4.67
N GLN A 402 -23.86 -9.35 -4.55
CA GLN A 402 -22.93 -10.40 -4.96
C GLN A 402 -22.32 -11.17 -3.78
N TRP A 403 -22.11 -10.50 -2.63
CA TRP A 403 -21.51 -11.15 -1.47
C TRP A 403 -22.53 -12.06 -0.81
N LYS A 404 -22.35 -13.36 -0.93
CA LYS A 404 -23.09 -14.36 -0.17
C LYS A 404 -22.15 -14.87 0.91
N ASP A 405 -22.54 -14.71 2.17
CA ASP A 405 -21.83 -15.37 3.25
C ASP A 405 -21.82 -16.88 2.96
N VAL A 406 -20.65 -17.49 2.93
CA VAL A 406 -20.52 -18.93 2.98
C VAL A 406 -21.14 -19.30 4.33
N PRO A 407 -22.12 -20.24 4.39
CA PRO A 407 -22.66 -20.66 5.65
C PRO A 407 -21.47 -21.10 6.50
N THR A 408 -21.17 -20.36 7.56
CA THR A 408 -20.28 -20.82 8.60
C THR A 408 -20.93 -22.11 9.10
N LEU A 409 -20.36 -23.24 8.76
CA LEU A 409 -20.61 -24.46 9.51
C LEU A 409 -20.28 -24.07 10.94
N ILE A 410 -21.33 -23.72 11.69
CA ILE A 410 -21.23 -23.51 13.13
C ILE A 410 -20.58 -24.79 13.61
N LYS A 411 -19.28 -24.71 13.93
CA LYS A 411 -18.66 -25.72 14.77
C LYS A 411 -19.41 -25.65 16.08
N VAL A 412 -20.47 -26.44 16.18
CA VAL A 412 -20.98 -26.91 17.44
C VAL A 412 -19.82 -27.67 18.05
N MET A 413 -19.03 -26.97 18.87
CA MET A 413 -18.09 -27.65 19.77
C MET A 413 -18.94 -28.35 20.81
N PRO A 414 -18.65 -29.64 21.08
CA PRO A 414 -19.27 -30.37 22.16
C PRO A 414 -18.90 -29.79 23.52
#